data_f00204f188b4b36403ff51186652b554
#
_entry.id   f00204f188b4b36403ff51186652b554
#
_cell.length_a   1.000
_cell.length_b   1.000
_cell.length_c   1.000
_cell.angle_alpha   90.00
_cell.angle_beta   90.00
_cell.angle_gamma   90.00
#
_symmetry.space_group_name_H-M   'P 1'
#
loop_
_entity.id
_entity.type
_entity.pdbx_description
1 polymer ?
#
loop_
_entity_poly.entity_id
_entity_poly.type
_entity_poly.pdbx_seq_one_letter_code
_entity_poly.pdbx_strand_id
1 'polypeptide(L)'
;AIDTLTFLCDFGVSLQFDYMKEGSLKEHRTNWSFEYFALQFPLARWLATSIGVLPFSTVGYDYTGGIKNGTVRQTGEGSINQAYIGLGAYLFKGFTLGVNVNYLFGEITNSSTSISNIDATNATVFDNTLNISDYRIDIGLQYAIRINEKNRLTLGAVYTPSKKLLGKGYISGGN
;
A
#
# COMPACT_ATOMS: atom_id res chain seq x y z
N ALA A 1 -20.74 -3.91 4.26
CA ALA A 1 -21.88 -3.21 4.88
C ALA A 1 -21.36 -2.58 6.18
N ILE A 2 -21.49 -1.28 6.31
CA ILE A 2 -21.15 -0.60 7.56
C ILE A 2 -22.28 -0.95 8.53
N ASP A 3 -21.93 -1.69 9.59
CA ASP A 3 -22.84 -1.89 10.71
C ASP A 3 -22.84 -0.60 11.54
N THR A 4 -23.96 0.10 11.53
CA THR A 4 -24.11 1.38 12.24
C THR A 4 -24.35 1.22 13.74
N LEU A 5 -24.26 0.01 14.28
CA LEU A 5 -24.51 -0.28 15.70
C LEU A 5 -23.31 -0.90 16.41
N THR A 6 -22.24 -1.23 15.68
CA THR A 6 -21.10 -1.97 16.21
C THR A 6 -19.82 -1.15 16.13
N PHE A 7 -19.10 -1.08 17.24
CA PHE A 7 -17.71 -0.64 17.26
C PHE A 7 -16.83 -1.81 16.79
N LEU A 8 -15.98 -1.57 15.80
CA LEU A 8 -15.02 -2.53 15.29
C LEU A 8 -13.63 -1.95 15.38
N CYS A 9 -12.71 -2.73 15.95
CA CYS A 9 -11.27 -2.46 15.89
C CYS A 9 -10.61 -3.65 15.21
N ASP A 10 -9.83 -3.38 14.20
CA ASP A 10 -9.11 -4.38 13.43
C ASP A 10 -7.65 -3.95 13.26
N PHE A 11 -6.73 -4.88 13.43
CA PHE A 11 -5.31 -4.64 13.24
C PHE A 11 -4.63 -5.89 12.69
N GLY A 12 -3.65 -5.70 11.83
CA GLY A 12 -2.86 -6.75 11.23
C GLY A 12 -1.38 -6.57 11.53
N VAL A 13 -0.75 -7.68 11.89
CA VAL A 13 0.71 -7.78 12.03
C VAL A 13 1.16 -8.99 11.26
N SER A 14 2.19 -8.85 10.44
CA SER A 14 2.82 -9.99 9.77
C SER A 14 4.18 -10.30 10.34
N LEU A 15 4.47 -11.59 10.40
CA LEU A 15 5.77 -12.14 10.74
C LEU A 15 6.24 -12.95 9.54
N GLN A 16 7.34 -12.55 8.96
CA GLN A 16 7.96 -13.24 7.84
C GLN A 16 9.25 -13.90 8.30
N PHE A 17 9.33 -15.21 8.09
CA PHE A 17 10.52 -16.01 8.36
C PHE A 17 11.16 -16.40 7.04
N ASP A 18 12.28 -15.79 6.71
CA ASP A 18 13.03 -16.12 5.51
C ASP A 18 14.16 -17.10 5.87
N TYR A 19 14.15 -18.25 5.23
CA TYR A 19 15.19 -19.24 5.31
C TYR A 19 15.96 -19.29 4.00
N MET A 20 17.13 -18.68 3.97
CA MET A 20 18.03 -18.76 2.83
C MET A 20 19.13 -19.76 3.08
N LYS A 21 19.30 -20.70 2.15
CA LYS A 21 20.40 -21.66 2.15
C LYS A 21 21.17 -21.53 0.83
N GLU A 22 22.39 -21.02 0.94
CA GLU A 22 23.30 -20.95 -0.19
C GLU A 22 24.61 -21.68 0.19
N GLY A 23 24.77 -22.87 -0.35
CA GLY A 23 25.91 -23.74 -0.01
C GLY A 23 25.94 -24.14 1.47
N SER A 24 26.99 -23.76 2.20
CA SER A 24 27.17 -24.00 3.64
C SER A 24 26.69 -22.86 4.53
N LEU A 25 26.32 -21.73 3.97
CA LEU A 25 25.80 -20.57 4.70
C LEU A 25 24.30 -20.73 4.91
N LYS A 26 23.86 -20.58 6.16
CA LYS A 26 22.49 -20.58 6.58
C LYS A 26 22.21 -19.21 7.20
N GLU A 27 21.33 -18.44 6.59
CA GLU A 27 20.90 -17.15 7.13
C GLU A 27 19.42 -17.25 7.51
N HIS A 28 19.12 -16.87 8.75
CA HIS A 28 17.77 -16.74 9.27
C HIS A 28 17.46 -15.26 9.40
N ARG A 29 16.46 -14.79 8.68
CA ARG A 29 15.93 -13.43 8.84
C ARG A 29 14.51 -13.52 9.35
N THR A 30 14.26 -12.81 10.42
CA THR A 30 12.90 -12.62 10.93
C THR A 30 12.55 -11.15 10.75
N ASN A 31 11.59 -10.89 9.88
CA ASN A 31 11.05 -9.57 9.68
C ASN A 31 9.65 -9.52 10.27
N TRP A 32 9.39 -8.51 11.06
CA TRP A 32 8.03 -8.19 11.48
C TRP A 32 7.58 -6.89 10.82
N SER A 33 6.36 -6.84 10.38
CA SER A 33 5.78 -5.61 9.84
C SER A 33 4.38 -5.40 10.37
N PHE A 34 4.09 -4.14 10.65
CA PHE A 34 2.74 -3.70 10.93
C PHE A 34 2.01 -3.57 9.59
N GLU A 35 0.92 -4.32 9.43
CA GLU A 35 0.21 -4.35 8.17
C GLU A 35 -0.86 -3.27 8.11
N TYR A 36 -1.75 -3.25 9.09
CA TYR A 36 -2.83 -2.26 9.08
C TYR A 36 -3.46 -2.06 10.45
N PHE A 37 -4.12 -0.93 10.57
CA PHE A 37 -4.97 -0.60 11.69
C PHE A 37 -6.24 0.08 11.19
N ALA A 38 -7.39 -0.37 11.64
CA ALA A 38 -8.67 0.20 11.27
C ALA A 38 -9.62 0.24 12.48
N LEU A 39 -10.27 1.37 12.65
CA LEU A 39 -11.34 1.58 13.61
C LEU A 39 -12.61 1.98 12.88
N GLN A 40 -13.71 1.37 13.28
CA GLN A 40 -15.05 1.75 12.81
C GLN A 40 -15.93 1.98 14.02
N PHE A 41 -16.70 3.06 14.02
CA PHE A 41 -17.64 3.36 15.08
C PHE A 41 -18.87 4.09 14.55
N PRO A 42 -20.04 3.82 15.14
CA PRO A 42 -21.28 4.49 14.78
C PRO A 42 -21.31 5.92 15.32
N LEU A 43 -21.69 6.87 14.47
CA LEU A 43 -21.99 8.26 14.87
C LEU A 43 -23.48 8.44 15.13
N ALA A 44 -24.31 7.75 14.35
CA ALA A 44 -25.77 7.75 14.48
C ALA A 44 -26.32 6.43 13.96
N ARG A 45 -27.61 6.15 14.15
CA ARG A 45 -28.26 4.93 13.65
C ARG A 45 -28.18 4.73 12.13
N TRP A 46 -27.96 5.81 11.39
CA TRP A 46 -27.86 5.82 9.94
C TRP A 46 -26.47 6.22 9.42
N LEU A 47 -25.54 6.60 10.31
CA LEU A 47 -24.23 7.14 9.97
C LEU A 47 -23.15 6.43 10.80
N ALA A 48 -22.11 5.96 10.13
CA ALA A 48 -20.92 5.44 10.77
C ALA A 48 -19.66 6.05 10.13
N THR A 49 -18.58 6.05 10.89
CA THR A 49 -17.26 6.48 10.42
C THR A 49 -16.25 5.38 10.61
N SER A 50 -15.22 5.42 9.77
CA SER A 50 -14.05 4.57 9.91
C SER A 50 -12.79 5.39 9.70
N ILE A 51 -11.75 5.07 10.47
CA ILE A 51 -10.42 5.64 10.33
C ILE A 51 -9.40 4.51 10.32
N GLY A 52 -8.31 4.70 9.63
CA GLY A 52 -7.27 3.67 9.62
C GLY A 52 -6.04 4.05 8.82
N VAL A 53 -5.05 3.18 8.96
CA VAL A 53 -3.80 3.23 8.19
C VAL A 53 -3.58 1.84 7.62
N LEU A 54 -3.26 1.77 6.32
CA LEU A 54 -3.00 0.52 5.64
C LEU A 54 -1.96 0.72 4.53
N PRO A 55 -1.20 -0.31 4.17
CA PRO A 55 -0.29 -0.26 3.06
C PRO A 55 -1.07 -0.12 1.75
N PHE A 56 -0.59 0.77 0.89
CA PHE A 56 -1.15 0.98 -0.45
C PHE A 56 -0.34 0.24 -1.51
N SER A 57 0.98 0.31 -1.42
CA SER A 57 1.89 -0.35 -2.36
C SER A 57 3.23 -0.58 -1.70
N THR A 58 3.85 -1.70 -1.97
CA THR A 58 5.21 -2.03 -1.50
C THR A 58 6.05 -2.44 -2.71
N VAL A 59 7.28 -1.95 -2.74
CA VAL A 59 8.28 -2.31 -3.74
C VAL A 59 9.44 -2.97 -3.03
N GLY A 60 9.86 -4.14 -3.52
CA GLY A 60 11.04 -4.86 -3.02
C GLY A 60 11.60 -5.73 -4.15
N TYR A 61 12.71 -5.32 -4.75
CA TYR A 61 13.43 -6.14 -5.71
C TYR A 61 14.93 -5.90 -5.62
N ASP A 62 15.69 -6.95 -5.88
CA ASP A 62 17.15 -6.94 -6.03
C ASP A 62 17.50 -7.80 -7.25
N TYR A 63 18.00 -7.15 -8.25
CA TYR A 63 18.33 -7.78 -9.53
C TYR A 63 19.77 -7.45 -9.91
N THR A 64 20.54 -8.47 -10.24
CA THR A 64 21.91 -8.34 -10.75
C THR A 64 21.98 -8.91 -12.15
N GLY A 65 22.44 -8.12 -13.08
CA GLY A 65 22.61 -8.50 -14.50
C GLY A 65 24.02 -8.23 -14.99
N GLY A 66 24.55 -9.15 -15.81
CA GLY A 66 25.82 -8.97 -16.51
C GLY A 66 25.61 -8.11 -17.78
N ILE A 67 26.46 -7.11 -17.97
CA ILE A 67 26.57 -6.34 -19.22
C ILE A 67 27.93 -6.61 -19.88
N LYS A 68 28.09 -6.23 -21.15
CA LYS A 68 29.26 -6.57 -21.99
C LYS A 68 30.60 -6.20 -21.35
N ASN A 69 30.64 -5.15 -20.50
CA ASN A 69 31.87 -4.67 -19.87
C ASN A 69 31.69 -4.46 -18.34
N GLY A 70 30.79 -5.20 -17.70
CA GLY A 70 30.56 -4.99 -16.26
C GLY A 70 29.36 -5.72 -15.71
N THR A 71 28.98 -5.35 -14.52
CA THR A 71 27.80 -5.85 -13.80
C THR A 71 26.94 -4.64 -13.39
N VAL A 72 25.64 -4.77 -13.57
CA VAL A 72 24.65 -3.80 -13.07
C VAL A 72 23.80 -4.48 -12.03
N ARG A 73 23.73 -3.88 -10.84
CA ARG A 73 22.81 -4.25 -9.78
C ARG A 73 21.74 -3.20 -9.66
N GLN A 74 20.49 -3.63 -9.71
CA GLN A 74 19.34 -2.76 -9.52
C GLN A 74 18.57 -3.22 -8.28
N THR A 75 18.40 -2.31 -7.35
CA THR A 75 17.61 -2.52 -6.15
C THR A 75 16.49 -1.50 -6.10
N GLY A 76 15.32 -1.95 -5.69
CA GLY A 76 14.21 -1.07 -5.42
C GLY A 76 13.59 -1.45 -4.08
N GLU A 77 13.43 -0.46 -3.24
CA GLU A 77 12.81 -0.64 -1.93
C GLU A 77 11.93 0.54 -1.57
N GLY A 78 10.94 0.28 -0.73
CA GLY A 78 10.08 1.31 -0.21
C GLY A 78 8.64 0.89 -0.12
N SER A 79 7.85 1.73 0.51
CA SER A 79 6.42 1.52 0.66
C SER A 79 5.66 2.83 0.62
N ILE A 80 4.47 2.75 0.06
CA ILE A 80 3.47 3.81 0.11
C ILE A 80 2.38 3.31 1.03
N ASN A 81 2.05 4.11 2.02
CA ASN A 81 0.98 3.85 2.96
C ASN A 81 -0.17 4.83 2.71
N GLN A 82 -1.35 4.47 3.15
CA GLN A 82 -2.49 5.39 3.16
C GLN A 82 -3.10 5.46 4.56
N ALA A 83 -3.30 6.68 5.03
CA ALA A 83 -4.19 6.97 6.12
C ALA A 83 -5.55 7.39 5.55
N TYR A 84 -6.64 6.91 6.12
CA TYR A 84 -7.96 7.25 5.61
C TYR A 84 -8.93 7.61 6.73
N ILE A 85 -9.89 8.43 6.36
CA ILE A 85 -11.12 8.67 7.11
C ILE A 85 -12.30 8.44 6.17
N GLY A 86 -13.27 7.65 6.62
CA GLY A 86 -14.45 7.29 5.86
C GLY A 86 -15.73 7.61 6.60
N LEU A 87 -16.74 8.03 5.84
CA LEU A 87 -18.10 8.18 6.31
C LEU A 87 -19.01 7.29 5.48
N GLY A 88 -19.89 6.57 6.14
CA GLY A 88 -20.90 5.73 5.50
C GLY A 88 -22.28 6.00 6.05
N ALA A 89 -23.20 6.34 5.16
CA ALA A 89 -24.57 6.65 5.51
C ALA A 89 -25.53 5.61 4.92
N TYR A 90 -26.38 5.06 5.76
CA TYR A 90 -27.53 4.27 5.34
C TYR A 90 -28.69 5.22 4.99
N LEU A 91 -29.03 5.27 3.70
CA LEU A 91 -30.03 6.23 3.20
C LEU A 91 -31.44 5.64 3.28
N PHE A 92 -31.69 4.53 2.59
CA PHE A 92 -32.99 3.85 2.58
C PHE A 92 -32.89 2.39 2.10
N LYS A 93 -33.80 1.54 2.56
CA LYS A 93 -34.07 0.14 2.12
C LYS A 93 -32.87 -0.59 1.47
N GLY A 94 -31.79 -0.72 2.22
CA GLY A 94 -30.60 -1.46 1.76
C GLY A 94 -29.60 -0.64 0.94
N PHE A 95 -29.85 0.66 0.70
CA PHE A 95 -28.94 1.54 -0.01
C PHE A 95 -28.02 2.30 0.95
N THR A 96 -26.72 2.16 0.74
CA THR A 96 -25.68 2.81 1.55
C THR A 96 -24.77 3.61 0.63
N LEU A 97 -24.46 4.83 1.01
CA LEU A 97 -23.49 5.71 0.39
C LEU A 97 -22.27 5.83 1.32
N GLY A 98 -21.08 5.76 0.77
CA GLY A 98 -19.83 5.95 1.50
C GLY A 98 -18.91 6.93 0.78
N VAL A 99 -18.15 7.69 1.55
CA VAL A 99 -17.09 8.56 1.06
C VAL A 99 -15.86 8.35 1.93
N ASN A 100 -14.72 8.08 1.29
CA ASN A 100 -13.42 7.99 1.95
C ASN A 100 -12.50 9.09 1.43
N VAL A 101 -11.81 9.74 2.35
CA VAL A 101 -10.69 10.62 2.06
C VAL A 101 -9.43 9.89 2.50
N ASN A 102 -8.53 9.65 1.55
CA ASN A 102 -7.29 8.93 1.76
C ASN A 102 -6.11 9.88 1.56
N TYR A 103 -5.16 9.84 2.47
CA TYR A 103 -3.87 10.50 2.35
C TYR A 103 -2.79 9.46 2.08
N LEU A 104 -2.16 9.55 0.93
CA LEU A 104 -1.08 8.68 0.48
C LEU A 104 0.25 9.30 0.88
N PHE A 105 1.11 8.53 1.53
CA PHE A 105 2.43 8.97 1.95
C PHE A 105 3.43 7.82 1.92
N GLY A 106 4.67 8.14 1.57
CA GLY A 106 5.73 7.15 1.53
C GLY A 106 6.83 7.50 0.54
N GLU A 107 7.80 6.62 0.48
CA GLU A 107 8.98 6.78 -0.34
C GLU A 107 9.32 5.47 -1.04
N ILE A 108 9.74 5.58 -2.30
CA ILE A 108 10.28 4.47 -3.09
C ILE A 108 11.64 4.91 -3.59
N THR A 109 12.66 4.14 -3.25
CA THR A 109 14.03 4.35 -3.73
C THR A 109 14.42 3.26 -4.70
N ASN A 110 14.87 3.67 -5.87
CA ASN A 110 15.43 2.79 -6.88
C ASN A 110 16.90 3.12 -7.04
N SER A 111 17.78 2.18 -6.72
CA SER A 111 19.22 2.32 -6.85
C SER A 111 19.73 1.47 -8.01
N SER A 112 20.59 2.05 -8.83
CA SER A 112 21.29 1.36 -9.92
C SER A 112 22.78 1.53 -9.73
N THR A 113 23.47 0.43 -9.44
CA THR A 113 24.93 0.40 -9.28
C THR A 113 25.54 -0.31 -10.47
N SER A 114 26.42 0.38 -11.19
CA SER A 114 27.17 -0.16 -12.33
C SER A 114 28.65 -0.29 -11.95
N ILE A 115 29.19 -1.49 -12.09
CA ILE A 115 30.60 -1.79 -11.81
C ILE A 115 31.25 -2.23 -13.13
N SER A 116 32.31 -1.53 -13.54
CA SER A 116 33.08 -1.87 -14.75
C SER A 116 34.07 -3.00 -14.46
N ASN A 117 34.16 -3.98 -15.38
CA ASN A 117 35.17 -5.05 -15.29
C ASN A 117 36.58 -4.57 -15.71
N ILE A 118 36.70 -3.38 -16.28
CA ILE A 118 37.99 -2.81 -16.76
C ILE A 118 38.68 -2.05 -15.62
N ASP A 119 37.86 -1.39 -14.76
CA ASP A 119 38.34 -0.64 -13.61
C ASP A 119 37.39 -0.89 -12.44
N ALA A 120 37.70 -1.89 -11.63
CA ALA A 120 36.89 -2.24 -10.47
C ALA A 120 36.84 -1.13 -9.39
N THR A 121 37.63 -0.07 -9.56
CA THR A 121 37.68 1.09 -8.67
C THR A 121 36.58 2.11 -8.97
N ASN A 122 35.95 2.05 -10.16
CA ASN A 122 34.93 2.99 -10.58
C ASN A 122 33.54 2.33 -10.58
N ALA A 123 32.83 2.49 -9.48
CA ALA A 123 31.43 2.14 -9.38
C ALA A 123 30.58 3.42 -9.55
N THR A 124 29.67 3.42 -10.50
CA THR A 124 28.72 4.52 -10.67
C THR A 124 27.40 4.14 -10.01
N VAL A 125 26.94 4.94 -9.07
CA VAL A 125 25.69 4.75 -8.35
C VAL A 125 24.71 5.84 -8.76
N PHE A 126 23.51 5.44 -9.15
CA PHE A 126 22.37 6.31 -9.40
C PHE A 126 21.23 5.95 -8.49
N ASP A 127 20.87 6.87 -7.63
CA ASP A 127 19.70 6.74 -6.75
C ASP A 127 18.58 7.65 -7.25
N ASN A 128 17.42 7.05 -7.43
CA ASN A 128 16.21 7.77 -7.79
C ASN A 128 15.17 7.54 -6.67
N THR A 129 14.95 8.56 -5.88
CA THR A 129 14.00 8.54 -4.77
C THR A 129 12.74 9.27 -5.16
N LEU A 130 11.61 8.59 -5.08
CA LEU A 130 10.29 9.12 -5.31
C LEU A 130 9.55 9.26 -3.99
N ASN A 131 9.37 10.49 -3.52
CA ASN A 131 8.55 10.83 -2.36
C ASN A 131 7.11 11.11 -2.82
N ILE A 132 6.16 10.41 -2.26
CA ILE A 132 4.73 10.56 -2.55
C ILE A 132 4.04 11.15 -1.32
N SER A 133 3.28 12.22 -1.57
CA SER A 133 2.43 12.88 -0.59
C SER A 133 1.25 13.46 -1.35
N ASP A 134 0.13 12.76 -1.33
CA ASP A 134 -1.06 13.15 -2.07
C ASP A 134 -2.35 12.65 -1.38
N TYR A 135 -3.48 13.23 -1.73
CA TYR A 135 -4.78 12.79 -1.25
C TYR A 135 -5.65 12.25 -2.38
N ARG A 136 -6.52 11.30 -2.04
CA ARG A 136 -7.47 10.67 -2.94
C ARG A 136 -8.83 10.58 -2.26
N ILE A 137 -9.87 10.75 -3.05
CA ILE A 137 -11.25 10.61 -2.59
C ILE A 137 -11.86 9.40 -3.30
N ASP A 138 -12.51 8.53 -2.53
CA ASP A 138 -13.26 7.39 -3.05
C ASP A 138 -14.72 7.55 -2.65
N ILE A 139 -15.63 7.36 -3.61
CA ILE A 139 -17.08 7.40 -3.41
C ILE A 139 -17.60 6.00 -3.65
N GLY A 140 -18.24 5.42 -2.63
CA GLY A 140 -18.77 4.07 -2.66
C GLY A 140 -20.28 4.04 -2.59
N LEU A 141 -20.88 3.17 -3.36
CA LEU A 141 -22.31 2.87 -3.34
C LEU A 141 -22.48 1.38 -3.03
N GLN A 142 -23.42 1.07 -2.18
CA GLN A 142 -23.77 -0.32 -1.87
C GLN A 142 -25.27 -0.49 -1.81
N TYR A 143 -25.75 -1.54 -2.44
CA TYR A 143 -27.16 -1.91 -2.41
C TYR A 143 -27.33 -3.36 -1.98
N ALA A 144 -28.03 -3.56 -0.88
CA ALA A 144 -28.33 -4.86 -0.32
C ALA A 144 -29.78 -5.25 -0.60
N ILE A 145 -29.96 -6.33 -1.37
CA ILE A 145 -31.25 -6.89 -1.74
C ILE A 145 -31.48 -8.16 -0.93
N ARG A 146 -32.57 -8.25 -0.19
CA ARG A 146 -33.01 -9.51 0.42
C ARG A 146 -33.86 -10.26 -0.59
N ILE A 147 -33.35 -11.39 -1.09
CA ILE A 147 -34.05 -12.22 -2.06
C ILE A 147 -35.10 -13.07 -1.33
N ASN A 148 -34.72 -13.64 -0.20
CA ASN A 148 -35.62 -14.38 0.70
C ASN A 148 -35.04 -14.35 2.13
N GLU A 149 -35.67 -15.04 3.07
CA GLU A 149 -35.26 -15.02 4.49
C GLU A 149 -33.82 -15.51 4.73
N LYS A 150 -33.31 -16.39 3.88
CA LYS A 150 -31.98 -17.02 3.99
C LYS A 150 -30.91 -16.38 3.11
N ASN A 151 -31.31 -15.66 2.05
CA ASN A 151 -30.39 -15.17 1.04
C ASN A 151 -30.44 -13.65 0.91
N ARG A 152 -29.26 -13.02 1.02
CA ARG A 152 -29.04 -11.60 0.78
C ARG A 152 -28.02 -11.44 -0.31
N LEU A 153 -28.32 -10.65 -1.33
CA LEU A 153 -27.38 -10.22 -2.36
C LEU A 153 -26.95 -8.79 -2.05
N THR A 154 -25.66 -8.55 -2.05
CA THR A 154 -25.10 -7.21 -1.86
C THR A 154 -24.28 -6.84 -3.09
N LEU A 155 -24.63 -5.75 -3.75
CA LEU A 155 -23.93 -5.17 -4.88
C LEU A 155 -23.20 -3.91 -4.39
N GLY A 156 -21.96 -3.74 -4.82
CA GLY A 156 -21.15 -2.58 -4.46
C GLY A 156 -20.45 -2.02 -5.68
N ALA A 157 -20.32 -0.71 -5.72
CA ALA A 157 -19.55 0.03 -6.70
C ALA A 157 -18.72 1.11 -6.00
N VAL A 158 -17.49 1.31 -6.46
CA VAL A 158 -16.61 2.37 -5.98
C VAL A 158 -16.15 3.18 -7.17
N TYR A 159 -16.26 4.49 -7.05
CA TYR A 159 -15.76 5.44 -8.02
C TYR A 159 -14.66 6.29 -7.39
N THR A 160 -13.49 6.25 -8.00
CA THR A 160 -12.34 7.07 -7.63
C THR A 160 -12.07 8.06 -8.76
N PRO A 161 -12.28 9.37 -8.55
CA PRO A 161 -11.92 10.37 -9.54
C PRO A 161 -10.44 10.27 -9.91
N SER A 162 -10.14 10.19 -11.19
CA SER A 162 -8.77 10.13 -11.67
C SER A 162 -8.05 11.45 -11.40
N LYS A 163 -6.90 11.35 -10.75
CA LYS A 163 -6.03 12.48 -10.44
C LYS A 163 -4.59 12.08 -10.69
N LYS A 164 -3.77 13.00 -11.20
CA LYS A 164 -2.33 12.79 -11.28
C LYS A 164 -1.76 12.84 -9.87
N LEU A 165 -1.05 11.79 -9.46
CA LEU A 165 -0.37 11.75 -8.17
C LEU A 165 0.72 12.83 -8.14
N LEU A 166 0.73 13.61 -7.07
CA LEU A 166 1.80 14.57 -6.80
C LEU A 166 2.94 13.84 -6.09
N GLY A 167 4.06 13.71 -6.77
CA GLY A 167 5.29 13.14 -6.23
C GLY A 167 6.46 14.07 -6.54
N LYS A 168 7.43 14.12 -5.63
CA LYS A 168 8.71 14.79 -5.86
C LYS A 168 9.77 13.71 -6.05
N GLY A 169 10.39 13.71 -7.23
CA GLY A 169 11.53 12.84 -7.53
C GLY A 169 12.85 13.57 -7.27
N TYR A 170 13.77 12.88 -6.62
CA TYR A 170 15.14 13.33 -6.43
C TYR A 170 16.06 12.32 -7.09
N ILE A 171 16.97 12.81 -7.92
CA ILE A 171 17.99 11.99 -8.56
C ILE A 171 19.33 12.39 -7.98
N SER A 172 20.04 11.45 -7.39
CA SER A 172 21.42 11.60 -6.95
C SER A 172 22.29 10.62 -7.73
N GLY A 173 23.41 11.11 -8.25
CA GLY A 173 24.40 10.29 -8.92
C GLY A 173 25.79 10.63 -8.41
N GLY A 174 26.60 9.60 -8.15
CA GLY A 174 27.98 9.73 -7.67
C GLY A 174 28.89 8.71 -8.38
N ASN A 175 30.14 9.11 -8.57
CA ASN A 175 31.24 8.27 -8.98
C ASN A 175 32.03 7.83 -7.77
#